data_055b8d7256cc7898d6fc0140500b3eb8
#
_entry.id   055b8d7256cc7898d6fc0140500b3eb8
#
_cell.length_a   1.000
_cell.length_b   1.000
_cell.length_c   1.000
_cell.angle_alpha   90.00
_cell.angle_beta   90.00
_cell.angle_gamma   90.00
#
_symmetry.space_group_name_H-M   'P 1'
#
loop_
_entity.id
_entity.type
_entity.pdbx_description
1 polymer ?
#
loop_
_entity_poly.entity_id
_entity_poly.type
_entity_poly.pdbx_seq_one_letter_code
_entity_poly.pdbx_strand_id
1 'polypeptide(L)'
;MHRARIEQEKHVAGGNSRVLGYIGPEVSRLLVEGGYFCTADYAKLHPDTVKKFRAALMEAGRWANAHPDDATAMLTKYTKGAPTPGAHRAVFLNRFRASDIQPLIDSTAKYGGLKASFPASDFVIAN
;
A
#
# COMPACT_ATOMS: atom_id res chain seq x y z
N MET A 1 -6.89 -4.48 -6.26
CA MET A 1 -6.17 -3.32 -6.82
C MET A 1 -4.93 -3.71 -7.64
N HIS A 2 -4.07 -4.60 -7.18
CA HIS A 2 -2.85 -5.01 -7.91
C HIS A 2 -3.11 -5.58 -9.33
N ARG A 3 -4.17 -6.33 -9.51
CA ARG A 3 -4.56 -6.93 -10.80
C ARG A 3 -4.94 -5.88 -11.85
N ALA A 4 -5.68 -4.85 -11.46
CA ALA A 4 -6.08 -3.75 -12.35
C ALA A 4 -4.88 -2.93 -12.85
N ARG A 5 -3.88 -2.73 -11.99
CA ARG A 5 -2.65 -2.01 -12.36
C ARG A 5 -1.82 -2.79 -13.39
N ILE A 6 -1.67 -4.09 -13.21
CA ILE A 6 -0.94 -4.97 -14.16
C ILE A 6 -1.62 -4.97 -15.53
N GLU A 7 -2.94 -5.04 -15.59
CA GLU A 7 -3.69 -4.96 -16.83
C GLU A 7 -3.52 -3.60 -17.52
N GLN A 8 -3.57 -2.51 -16.77
CA GLN A 8 -3.38 -1.15 -17.26
C GLN A 8 -1.98 -0.96 -17.86
N GLU A 9 -0.94 -1.45 -17.20
CA GLU A 9 0.43 -1.39 -17.68
C GLU A 9 0.65 -2.21 -18.97
N LYS A 10 -0.01 -3.36 -19.10
CA LYS A 10 0.01 -4.16 -20.33
C LYS A 10 -0.62 -3.43 -21.52
N HIS A 11 -1.72 -2.73 -21.30
CA HIS A 11 -2.39 -1.95 -22.35
C HIS A 11 -1.53 -0.77 -22.82
N VAL A 12 -0.84 -0.10 -21.92
CA VAL A 12 0.10 0.97 -22.27
C VAL A 12 1.29 0.43 -23.05
N ALA A 13 1.88 -0.68 -22.62
CA ALA A 13 3.00 -1.32 -23.31
C ALA A 13 2.62 -1.83 -24.72
N GLY A 14 1.36 -2.23 -24.92
CA GLY A 14 0.82 -2.63 -26.21
C GLY A 14 0.49 -1.48 -27.17
N GLY A 15 0.71 -0.22 -26.78
CA GLY A 15 0.46 0.96 -27.61
C GLY A 15 -1.03 1.33 -27.80
N ASN A 16 -1.95 0.58 -27.17
CA ASN A 16 -3.40 0.77 -27.30
C ASN A 16 -3.98 1.78 -26.29
N SER A 17 -3.17 2.26 -25.36
CA SER A 17 -3.59 3.18 -24.31
C SER A 17 -2.45 4.10 -23.93
N ARG A 18 -2.79 5.27 -23.36
CA ARG A 18 -1.82 6.20 -22.78
C ARG A 18 -2.21 6.54 -21.35
N VAL A 19 -1.23 6.75 -20.50
CA VAL A 19 -1.46 7.30 -19.15
C VAL A 19 -1.84 8.78 -19.29
N LEU A 20 -3.02 9.14 -18.79
CA LEU A 20 -3.48 10.53 -18.76
C LEU A 20 -2.99 11.27 -17.51
N GLY A 21 -2.72 10.56 -16.41
CA GLY A 21 -2.25 11.08 -15.15
C GLY A 21 -2.22 10.02 -14.06
N TYR A 22 -1.66 10.37 -12.92
CA TYR A 22 -1.61 9.52 -11.73
C TYR A 22 -2.45 10.17 -10.63
N ILE A 23 -3.46 9.47 -10.14
CA ILE A 23 -4.37 9.96 -9.11
C ILE A 23 -3.67 10.12 -7.75
N GLY A 24 -2.68 9.27 -7.47
CA GLY A 24 -2.00 9.27 -6.17
C GLY A 24 -1.44 10.64 -5.75
N PRO A 25 -0.64 11.34 -6.58
CA PRO A 25 -0.10 12.66 -6.26
C PRO A 25 -1.15 13.75 -6.01
N GLU A 26 -2.34 13.63 -6.62
CA GLU A 26 -3.46 14.56 -6.43
C GLU A 26 -4.14 14.40 -5.06
N VAL A 27 -4.05 13.21 -4.47
CA VAL A 27 -4.61 12.91 -3.14
C VAL A 27 -3.59 13.20 -2.05
N SER A 28 -2.36 12.73 -2.22
CA SER A 28 -1.28 12.88 -1.24
C SER A 28 0.08 12.65 -1.89
N ARG A 29 1.12 13.30 -1.37
CA ARG A 29 2.52 13.03 -1.76
C ARG A 29 2.92 11.58 -1.47
N LEU A 30 2.25 10.93 -0.51
CA LEU A 30 2.40 9.54 -0.14
C LEU A 30 1.02 8.90 -0.17
N LEU A 31 0.71 8.12 -1.20
CA LEU A 31 -0.51 7.33 -1.25
C LEU A 31 -0.27 5.95 -0.65
N VAL A 32 -0.97 5.65 0.44
CA VAL A 32 -0.94 4.30 1.04
C VAL A 32 -1.85 3.39 0.21
N GLU A 33 -1.25 2.49 -0.55
CA GLU A 33 -1.99 1.56 -1.44
C GLU A 33 -2.52 0.33 -0.70
N GLY A 34 -1.94 -0.02 0.44
CA GLY A 34 -2.38 -1.18 1.22
C GLY A 34 -1.69 -1.27 2.57
N GLY A 35 -2.25 -2.10 3.43
CA GLY A 35 -1.73 -2.35 4.77
C GLY A 35 -2.38 -3.58 5.39
N TYR A 36 -1.93 -3.92 6.59
CA TYR A 36 -2.52 -4.99 7.40
C TYR A 36 -3.31 -4.39 8.54
N PHE A 37 -4.42 -5.01 8.89
CA PHE A 37 -5.27 -4.58 10.00
C PHE A 37 -5.75 -5.78 10.82
N CYS A 38 -6.12 -5.51 12.06
CA CYS A 38 -6.81 -6.45 12.92
C CYS A 38 -7.90 -5.71 13.71
N THR A 39 -8.78 -6.43 14.37
CA THR A 39 -9.76 -5.80 15.26
C THR A 39 -9.09 -5.21 16.49
N ALA A 40 -9.69 -4.17 17.07
CA ALA A 40 -9.20 -3.55 18.29
C ALA A 40 -9.12 -4.55 19.45
N ASP A 41 -10.09 -5.46 19.54
CA ASP A 41 -10.11 -6.50 20.57
C ASP A 41 -8.98 -7.50 20.39
N TYR A 42 -8.69 -7.92 19.16
CA TYR A 42 -7.54 -8.78 18.89
C TYR A 42 -6.23 -8.11 19.30
N ALA A 43 -6.06 -6.83 18.98
CA ALA A 43 -4.86 -6.09 19.34
C ALA A 43 -4.69 -5.98 20.87
N LYS A 44 -5.79 -5.79 21.62
CA LYS A 44 -5.78 -5.75 23.09
C LYS A 44 -5.48 -7.10 23.73
N LEU A 45 -6.04 -8.17 23.18
CA LEU A 45 -5.87 -9.53 23.72
C LEU A 45 -4.53 -10.16 23.34
N HIS A 46 -3.92 -9.74 22.24
CA HIS A 46 -2.71 -10.33 21.67
C HIS A 46 -1.63 -9.28 21.33
N PRO A 47 -1.26 -8.37 22.25
CA PRO A 47 -0.35 -7.26 21.96
C PRO A 47 1.03 -7.73 21.49
N ASP A 48 1.56 -8.81 22.08
CA ASP A 48 2.86 -9.37 21.68
C ASP A 48 2.85 -9.95 20.28
N THR A 49 1.75 -10.59 19.87
CA THR A 49 1.59 -11.12 18.51
C THR A 49 1.57 -9.98 17.49
N VAL A 50 0.79 -8.92 17.76
CA VAL A 50 0.74 -7.73 16.91
C VAL A 50 2.11 -7.07 16.80
N LYS A 51 2.83 -6.91 17.91
CA LYS A 51 4.18 -6.34 17.95
C LYS A 51 5.17 -7.17 17.12
N LYS A 52 5.18 -8.49 17.29
CA LYS A 52 6.07 -9.39 16.54
C LYS A 52 5.75 -9.41 15.04
N PHE A 53 4.48 -9.48 14.69
CA PHE A 53 4.04 -9.43 13.30
C PHE A 53 4.46 -8.13 12.61
N ARG A 54 4.24 -7.00 13.28
CA ARG A 54 4.65 -5.69 12.80
C ARG A 54 6.16 -5.60 12.62
N ALA A 55 6.96 -6.06 13.58
CA ALA A 55 8.41 -6.07 13.49
C ALA A 55 8.90 -6.88 12.27
N ALA A 56 8.33 -8.06 12.05
CA ALA A 56 8.65 -8.91 10.90
C ALA A 56 8.29 -8.24 9.57
N LEU A 57 7.12 -7.60 9.48
CA LEU A 57 6.72 -6.84 8.28
C LEU A 57 7.66 -5.68 7.98
N MET A 58 8.07 -4.94 9.01
CA MET A 58 9.00 -3.82 8.84
C MET A 58 10.39 -4.29 8.42
N GLU A 59 10.84 -5.42 8.93
CA GLU A 59 12.11 -6.04 8.53
C GLU A 59 12.05 -6.49 7.06
N ALA A 60 11.02 -7.24 6.68
CA ALA A 60 10.78 -7.67 5.31
C ALA A 60 10.66 -6.48 4.34
N GLY A 61 9.97 -5.42 4.75
CA GLY A 61 9.83 -4.20 3.96
C GLY A 61 11.17 -3.49 3.73
N ARG A 62 12.01 -3.38 4.77
CA ARG A 62 13.37 -2.82 4.63
C ARG A 62 14.22 -3.65 3.69
N TRP A 63 14.19 -4.97 3.85
CA TRP A 63 14.91 -5.87 2.97
C TRP A 63 14.45 -5.71 1.52
N ALA A 64 13.15 -5.73 1.26
CA ALA A 64 12.59 -5.61 -0.06
C ALA A 64 12.89 -4.25 -0.74
N ASN A 65 12.99 -3.17 0.05
CA ASN A 65 13.40 -1.86 -0.47
C ASN A 65 14.90 -1.83 -0.82
N ALA A 66 15.74 -2.54 -0.06
CA ALA A 66 17.17 -2.63 -0.29
C ALA A 66 17.54 -3.60 -1.42
N HIS A 67 16.68 -4.59 -1.72
CA HIS A 67 16.91 -5.64 -2.71
C HIS A 67 15.79 -5.69 -3.76
N PRO A 68 15.64 -4.65 -4.61
CA PRO A 68 14.50 -4.51 -5.52
C PRO A 68 14.38 -5.66 -6.54
N ASP A 69 15.50 -6.17 -7.04
CA ASP A 69 15.50 -7.23 -8.05
C ASP A 69 15.08 -8.57 -7.44
N ASP A 70 15.60 -8.90 -6.27
CA ASP A 70 15.22 -10.12 -5.54
C ASP A 70 13.75 -10.09 -5.12
N ALA A 71 13.28 -8.94 -4.64
CA ALA A 71 11.87 -8.77 -4.29
C ALA A 71 10.96 -8.91 -5.52
N THR A 72 11.40 -8.44 -6.68
CA THR A 72 10.70 -8.62 -7.95
C THR A 72 10.69 -10.08 -8.38
N ALA A 73 11.80 -10.79 -8.26
CA ALA A 73 11.88 -12.23 -8.53
C ALA A 73 10.95 -13.04 -7.63
N MET A 74 10.91 -12.71 -6.34
CA MET A 74 9.95 -13.31 -5.39
C MET A 74 8.50 -13.03 -5.81
N LEU A 75 8.16 -11.78 -6.14
CA LEU A 75 6.81 -11.43 -6.58
C LEU A 75 6.40 -12.25 -7.80
N THR A 76 7.27 -12.36 -8.80
CA THR A 76 7.06 -13.18 -10.01
C THR A 76 6.78 -14.63 -9.67
N LYS A 77 7.58 -15.21 -8.76
CA LYS A 77 7.43 -16.59 -8.30
C LYS A 77 6.06 -16.85 -7.67
N TYR A 78 5.58 -15.94 -6.80
CA TYR A 78 4.33 -16.13 -6.06
C TYR A 78 3.08 -15.71 -6.84
N THR A 79 3.19 -14.70 -7.71
CA THR A 79 2.04 -14.20 -8.50
C THR A 79 1.90 -14.89 -9.85
N LYS A 80 2.89 -15.68 -10.27
CA LYS A 80 2.98 -16.29 -11.62
C LYS A 80 2.87 -15.27 -12.76
N GLY A 81 3.19 -14.00 -12.47
CA GLY A 81 3.15 -12.89 -13.41
C GLY A 81 4.53 -12.31 -13.63
N ALA A 82 4.93 -12.07 -14.87
CA ALA A 82 6.13 -11.32 -15.17
C ALA A 82 5.96 -9.85 -14.75
N PRO A 83 6.98 -9.21 -14.15
CA PRO A 83 6.94 -7.78 -13.90
C PRO A 83 6.91 -7.03 -15.23
N THR A 84 6.08 -5.98 -15.31
CA THR A 84 6.05 -5.12 -16.49
C THR A 84 7.31 -4.24 -16.48
N PRO A 85 8.11 -4.23 -17.56
CA PRO A 85 9.27 -3.35 -17.65
C PRO A 85 8.86 -1.88 -17.45
N GLY A 86 9.59 -1.16 -16.58
CA GLY A 86 9.31 0.25 -16.28
C GLY A 86 8.15 0.49 -15.31
N ALA A 87 7.51 -0.55 -14.78
CA ALA A 87 6.46 -0.39 -13.77
C ALA A 87 7.01 0.23 -12.49
N HIS A 88 6.29 1.22 -11.96
CA HIS A 88 6.61 1.80 -10.66
C HIS A 88 6.37 0.77 -9.56
N ARG A 89 7.40 0.49 -8.78
CA ARG A 89 7.33 -0.41 -7.65
C ARG A 89 6.82 0.33 -6.41
N ALA A 90 5.94 -0.33 -5.64
CA ALA A 90 5.57 0.16 -4.32
C ALA A 90 6.79 0.17 -3.38
N VAL A 91 6.91 1.21 -2.57
CA VAL A 91 7.92 1.32 -1.51
C VAL A 91 7.28 0.93 -0.19
N PHE A 92 7.91 0.03 0.55
CA PHE A 92 7.44 -0.37 1.86
C PHE A 92 7.82 0.68 2.91
N LEU A 93 6.83 1.15 3.65
CA LEU A 93 7.06 2.15 4.69
C LEU A 93 7.76 1.53 5.90
N ASN A 94 8.84 2.17 6.35
CA ASN A 94 9.52 1.80 7.60
C ASN A 94 8.79 2.31 8.84
N ARG A 95 7.83 3.20 8.65
CA ARG A 95 7.02 3.83 9.68
C ARG A 95 5.70 4.25 9.07
N PHE A 96 4.61 4.00 9.77
CA PHE A 96 3.27 4.43 9.39
C PHE A 96 2.69 5.35 10.46
N ARG A 97 2.20 6.50 10.07
CA ARG A 97 1.57 7.50 10.93
C ARG A 97 0.12 7.71 10.51
N ALA A 98 -0.71 8.17 11.45
CA ALA A 98 -2.06 8.58 11.14
C ALA A 98 -2.12 9.64 10.02
N SER A 99 -1.18 10.60 10.02
CA SER A 99 -1.05 11.62 8.98
C SER A 99 -0.78 11.07 7.58
N ASP A 100 -0.26 9.86 7.45
CA ASP A 100 0.05 9.26 6.15
C ASP A 100 -1.20 8.74 5.44
N ILE A 101 -2.26 8.40 6.19
CA ILE A 101 -3.53 7.90 5.64
C ILE A 101 -4.68 8.93 5.74
N GLN A 102 -4.57 9.97 6.56
CA GLN A 102 -5.64 10.96 6.73
C GLN A 102 -6.09 11.58 5.41
N PRO A 103 -5.21 11.98 4.46
CA PRO A 103 -5.64 12.54 3.18
C PRO A 103 -6.50 11.57 2.36
N LEU A 104 -6.25 10.26 2.46
CA LEU A 104 -7.05 9.25 1.78
C LEU A 104 -8.45 9.13 2.41
N ILE A 105 -8.56 9.16 3.74
CA ILE A 105 -9.84 9.16 4.47
C ILE A 105 -10.66 10.39 4.08
N ASP A 106 -10.05 11.57 4.11
CA ASP A 106 -10.70 12.84 3.78
C ASP A 106 -11.19 12.87 2.33
N SER A 107 -10.34 12.44 1.40
CA SER A 107 -10.68 12.34 -0.01
C SER A 107 -11.81 11.34 -0.24
N THR A 108 -11.76 10.18 0.41
CA THR A 108 -12.79 9.15 0.29
C THR A 108 -14.14 9.64 0.83
N ALA A 109 -14.15 10.40 1.92
CA ALA A 109 -15.35 11.04 2.44
C ALA A 109 -15.87 12.14 1.50
N LYS A 110 -14.98 12.98 0.99
CA LYS A 110 -15.33 14.07 0.06
C LYS A 110 -16.03 13.57 -1.21
N TYR A 111 -15.61 12.42 -1.72
CA TYR A 111 -16.15 11.84 -2.96
C TYR A 111 -17.16 10.72 -2.73
N GLY A 112 -17.72 10.58 -1.53
CA GLY A 112 -18.86 9.70 -1.22
C GLY A 112 -18.51 8.23 -0.98
N GLY A 113 -17.23 7.87 -0.89
CA GLY A 113 -16.79 6.52 -0.54
C GLY A 113 -16.91 6.23 0.96
N LEU A 114 -16.98 7.27 1.79
CA LEU A 114 -17.29 7.22 3.22
C LEU A 114 -18.44 8.19 3.53
N LYS A 115 -19.26 7.88 4.54
CA LYS A 115 -20.34 8.78 4.98
C LYS A 115 -19.81 10.11 5.55
N ALA A 116 -18.66 10.05 6.24
CA ALA A 116 -17.97 11.20 6.80
C ALA A 116 -16.49 10.87 6.98
N SER A 117 -15.65 11.91 7.06
CA SER A 117 -14.26 11.74 7.49
C SER A 117 -14.20 11.48 8.99
N PHE A 118 -13.13 10.81 9.43
CA PHE A 118 -12.84 10.52 10.83
C PHE A 118 -11.32 10.64 11.08
N PRO A 119 -10.88 10.87 12.33
CA PRO A 119 -9.47 10.94 12.64
C PRO A 119 -8.77 9.61 12.39
N ALA A 120 -7.71 9.61 11.60
CA ALA A 120 -6.91 8.43 11.32
C ALA A 120 -6.26 7.84 12.59
N SER A 121 -6.08 8.65 13.65
CA SER A 121 -5.62 8.20 14.97
C SER A 121 -6.51 7.15 15.61
N ASP A 122 -7.81 7.13 15.29
CA ASP A 122 -8.77 6.16 15.84
C ASP A 122 -8.59 4.77 15.23
N PHE A 123 -7.88 4.71 14.12
CA PHE A 123 -7.70 3.53 13.27
C PHE A 123 -6.25 3.02 13.28
N VAL A 124 -5.27 3.92 13.42
CA VAL A 124 -3.84 3.58 13.38
C VAL A 124 -3.34 3.28 14.79
N ILE A 125 -2.84 2.06 15.00
CA ILE A 125 -2.15 1.71 16.24
C ILE A 125 -0.87 2.55 16.34
N ALA A 126 -0.80 3.39 17.37
CA ALA A 126 0.38 4.20 17.66
C ALA A 126 1.63 3.32 17.85
N ASN A 127 2.76 3.88 17.46
CA ASN A 127 4.07 3.23 17.60
C ASN A 127 4.61 3.38 19.02
#